data_8d8b7ee2f71c3c0c72f281698948114c
#
_entry.id   8d8b7ee2f71c3c0c72f281698948114c
#
_cell.length_a   1.000
_cell.length_b   1.000
_cell.length_c   1.000
_cell.angle_alpha   90.00
_cell.angle_beta   90.00
_cell.angle_gamma   90.00
#
_symmetry.space_group_name_H-M   'P 1'
#
loop_
_entity.id
_entity.type
_entity.pdbx_description
1 polymer ?
#
loop_
_entity_poly.entity_id
_entity_poly.type
_entity_poly.pdbx_seq_one_letter_code
_entity_poly.pdbx_strand_id
1 'polypeptide(L)'
;MLIVLTGIDGSGKTTAAEATVAAARQAGKSALLLRNYAGRRRMSLLSARLGIQAPPRLADFLETAVRTFNVLNAHRRARNFHGLVVMDRHLHCQLALRGMHGLPRGRFLPWLIRILPRPDLVIYLDVDPREAHARILARGTDSERLEDLESLRDAYQSLPEFPRFTRLTAGGPPGDVLSRMHAAIEKAGGPRPDECSHASPH
;
A
#
# COMPACT_ATOMS: atom_id res chain seq x y z
N MET A 1 9.76 -1.45 -13.28
CA MET A 1 8.35 -1.66 -12.94
C MET A 1 8.11 -1.26 -11.49
N LEU A 2 7.10 -0.43 -11.22
CA LEU A 2 6.76 0.06 -9.89
C LEU A 2 5.39 -0.46 -9.45
N ILE A 3 5.34 -1.23 -8.36
CA ILE A 3 4.13 -1.80 -7.78
C ILE A 3 3.87 -1.19 -6.41
N VAL A 4 2.64 -0.85 -6.13
CA VAL A 4 2.18 -0.38 -4.82
C VAL A 4 1.24 -1.40 -4.20
N LEU A 5 1.50 -1.80 -2.96
CA LEU A 5 0.58 -2.61 -2.16
C LEU A 5 -0.21 -1.73 -1.20
N THR A 6 -1.51 -1.94 -1.16
CA THR A 6 -2.43 -1.24 -0.27
C THR A 6 -3.49 -2.19 0.29
N GLY A 7 -4.24 -1.78 1.29
CA GLY A 7 -5.25 -2.59 1.98
C GLY A 7 -5.26 -2.33 3.48
N ILE A 8 -6.22 -2.90 4.19
CA ILE A 8 -6.39 -2.77 5.64
C ILE A 8 -5.25 -3.44 6.41
N ASP A 9 -5.06 -3.10 7.68
CA ASP A 9 -4.07 -3.79 8.51
C ASP A 9 -4.48 -5.26 8.70
N GLY A 10 -3.52 -6.16 8.85
CA GLY A 10 -3.78 -7.61 8.82
C GLY A 10 -3.95 -8.23 7.43
N SER A 11 -4.05 -7.45 6.34
CA SER A 11 -4.21 -8.00 4.98
C SER A 11 -2.95 -8.68 4.38
N GLY A 12 -1.83 -8.68 5.10
CA GLY A 12 -0.61 -9.38 4.68
C GLY A 12 0.29 -8.59 3.71
N LYS A 13 0.11 -7.27 3.56
CA LYS A 13 0.90 -6.42 2.63
C LYS A 13 2.40 -6.61 2.76
N THR A 14 2.91 -6.50 3.97
CA THR A 14 4.36 -6.58 4.22
C THR A 14 4.90 -7.96 3.87
N THR A 15 4.22 -9.03 4.29
CA THR A 15 4.60 -10.41 3.97
C THR A 15 4.58 -10.66 2.46
N ALA A 16 3.53 -10.20 1.78
CA ALA A 16 3.40 -10.34 0.33
C ALA A 16 4.47 -9.52 -0.42
N ALA A 17 4.76 -8.29 0.05
CA ALA A 17 5.83 -7.47 -0.52
C ALA A 17 7.21 -8.12 -0.38
N GLU A 18 7.53 -8.63 0.81
CA GLU A 18 8.78 -9.32 1.09
C GLU A 18 8.93 -10.59 0.24
N ALA A 19 7.88 -11.42 0.19
CA ALA A 19 7.87 -12.65 -0.59
C ALA A 19 8.02 -12.37 -2.09
N THR A 20 7.34 -11.34 -2.62
CA THR A 20 7.46 -10.96 -4.04
C THR A 20 8.88 -10.51 -4.40
N VAL A 21 9.49 -9.69 -3.54
CA VAL A 21 10.87 -9.22 -3.77
C VAL A 21 11.86 -10.38 -3.64
N ALA A 22 11.66 -11.28 -2.67
CA ALA A 22 12.50 -12.47 -2.50
C ALA A 22 12.43 -13.39 -3.72
N ALA A 23 11.22 -13.69 -4.21
CA ALA A 23 11.01 -14.52 -5.38
C ALA A 23 11.64 -13.92 -6.65
N ALA A 24 11.50 -12.60 -6.86
CA ALA A 24 12.14 -11.92 -7.98
C ALA A 24 13.67 -12.02 -7.92
N ARG A 25 14.26 -11.86 -6.74
CA ARG A 25 15.72 -11.98 -6.52
C ARG A 25 16.21 -13.41 -6.73
N GLN A 26 15.47 -14.42 -6.26
CA GLN A 26 15.75 -15.83 -6.48
C GLN A 26 15.74 -16.18 -7.98
N ALA A 27 14.85 -15.52 -8.75
CA ALA A 27 14.81 -15.64 -10.21
C ALA A 27 15.89 -14.80 -10.93
N GLY A 28 16.89 -14.28 -10.23
CA GLY A 28 17.98 -13.47 -10.80
C GLY A 28 17.59 -12.04 -11.21
N LYS A 29 16.40 -11.57 -10.85
CA LYS A 29 15.93 -10.21 -11.19
C LYS A 29 16.29 -9.21 -10.11
N SER A 30 16.69 -7.99 -10.51
CA SER A 30 16.87 -6.88 -9.58
C SER A 30 15.52 -6.48 -8.97
N ALA A 31 15.41 -6.47 -7.64
CA ALA A 31 14.18 -6.10 -6.95
C ALA A 31 14.46 -5.29 -5.68
N LEU A 32 13.62 -4.26 -5.44
CA LEU A 32 13.74 -3.31 -4.32
C LEU A 32 12.42 -3.23 -3.55
N LEU A 33 12.50 -3.40 -2.22
CA LEU A 33 11.37 -3.17 -1.31
C LEU A 33 11.49 -1.79 -0.66
N LEU A 34 10.43 -0.99 -0.76
CA LEU A 34 10.30 0.32 -0.12
C LEU A 34 9.12 0.31 0.85
N ARG A 35 9.40 0.55 2.13
CA ARG A 35 8.39 0.55 3.20
C ARG A 35 8.04 1.98 3.59
N ASN A 36 6.76 2.36 3.43
CA ASN A 36 6.27 3.71 3.68
C ASN A 36 5.44 3.76 4.97
N TYR A 37 6.07 3.45 6.11
CA TYR A 37 5.41 3.52 7.41
C TYR A 37 5.09 4.97 7.80
N ALA A 38 3.89 5.19 8.38
CA ALA A 38 3.46 6.53 8.82
C ALA A 38 3.94 6.90 10.22
N GLY A 39 4.65 6.01 10.90
CA GLY A 39 5.13 6.27 12.28
C GLY A 39 4.03 6.23 13.35
N ARG A 40 2.77 5.91 13.01
CA ARG A 40 1.61 5.89 13.94
C ARG A 40 1.95 5.15 15.24
N ARG A 41 2.56 3.97 15.14
CA ARG A 41 2.95 3.15 16.30
C ARG A 41 3.97 3.86 17.21
N ARG A 42 4.95 4.56 16.62
CA ARG A 42 5.93 5.34 17.41
C ARG A 42 5.28 6.55 18.07
N MET A 43 4.37 7.21 17.35
CA MET A 43 3.64 8.37 17.89
C MET A 43 2.66 7.97 19.00
N SER A 44 1.92 6.87 18.86
CA SER A 44 1.03 6.37 19.91
C SER A 44 1.80 5.97 21.18
N LEU A 45 2.95 5.31 21.03
CA LEU A 45 3.82 4.98 22.16
C LEU A 45 4.42 6.24 22.83
N LEU A 46 4.78 7.25 22.05
CA LEU A 46 5.28 8.51 22.56
C LEU A 46 4.17 9.30 23.30
N SER A 47 2.98 9.36 22.73
CA SER A 47 1.79 9.96 23.34
C SER A 47 1.44 9.26 24.66
N ALA A 48 1.46 7.93 24.69
CA ALA A 48 1.21 7.15 25.89
C ALA A 48 2.27 7.40 26.97
N ARG A 49 3.55 7.54 26.58
CA ARG A 49 4.64 7.85 27.55
C ARG A 49 4.58 9.26 28.09
N LEU A 50 4.13 10.22 27.30
CA LEU A 50 4.06 11.63 27.69
C LEU A 50 2.71 12.00 28.33
N GLY A 51 1.72 11.07 28.36
CA GLY A 51 0.37 11.35 28.85
C GLY A 51 -0.39 12.40 28.03
N ILE A 52 0.10 12.75 26.82
CA ILE A 52 -0.48 13.79 25.98
C ILE A 52 -1.24 13.13 24.83
N GLN A 53 -2.54 13.31 24.80
CA GLN A 53 -3.36 12.95 23.64
C GLN A 53 -3.33 14.10 22.62
N ALA A 54 -2.62 13.89 21.52
CA ALA A 54 -2.61 14.89 20.46
C ALA A 54 -4.02 15.04 19.85
N PRO A 55 -4.50 16.27 19.59
CA PRO A 55 -5.76 16.49 18.88
C PRO A 55 -5.77 15.71 17.55
N PRO A 56 -6.91 15.11 17.14
CA PRO A 56 -6.98 14.25 15.95
C PRO A 56 -6.44 14.92 14.68
N ARG A 57 -6.66 16.22 14.51
CA ARG A 57 -6.14 16.98 13.36
C ARG A 57 -4.63 17.11 13.37
N LEU A 58 -4.01 17.28 14.54
CA LEU A 58 -2.56 17.34 14.66
C LEU A 58 -1.92 15.97 14.39
N ALA A 59 -2.53 14.91 14.91
CA ALA A 59 -2.09 13.55 14.65
C ALA A 59 -2.17 13.22 13.14
N ASP A 60 -3.29 13.54 12.46
CA ASP A 60 -3.44 13.39 11.01
C ASP A 60 -2.40 14.20 10.23
N PHE A 61 -2.14 15.44 10.63
CA PHE A 61 -1.13 16.29 9.98
C PHE A 61 0.26 15.68 10.07
N LEU A 62 0.68 15.25 11.26
CA LEU A 62 2.00 14.64 11.47
C LEU A 62 2.13 13.30 10.71
N GLU A 63 1.10 12.46 10.78
CA GLU A 63 1.08 11.20 10.04
C GLU A 63 1.14 11.44 8.53
N THR A 64 0.38 12.42 8.03
CA THR A 64 0.39 12.83 6.63
C THR A 64 1.77 13.34 6.21
N ALA A 65 2.43 14.16 7.02
CA ALA A 65 3.76 14.70 6.74
C ALA A 65 4.80 13.57 6.66
N VAL A 66 4.84 12.69 7.65
CA VAL A 66 5.78 11.56 7.69
C VAL A 66 5.55 10.62 6.50
N ARG A 67 4.30 10.26 6.22
CA ARG A 67 3.96 9.39 5.08
C ARG A 67 4.32 10.04 3.76
N THR A 68 4.02 11.33 3.60
CA THR A 68 4.37 12.08 2.39
C THR A 68 5.87 12.09 2.16
N PHE A 69 6.66 12.40 3.19
CA PHE A 69 8.13 12.37 3.11
C PHE A 69 8.65 10.98 2.70
N ASN A 70 8.15 9.92 3.34
CA ASN A 70 8.56 8.55 3.03
C ASN A 70 8.20 8.16 1.60
N VAL A 71 7.01 8.50 1.12
CA VAL A 71 6.58 8.21 -0.25
C VAL A 71 7.40 9.01 -1.27
N LEU A 72 7.69 10.28 -1.02
CA LEU A 72 8.55 11.08 -1.90
C LEU A 72 9.97 10.49 -2.01
N ASN A 73 10.55 10.12 -0.87
CA ASN A 73 11.85 9.46 -0.84
C ASN A 73 11.84 8.09 -1.54
N ALA A 74 10.74 7.34 -1.37
CA ALA A 74 10.54 6.06 -2.06
C ALA A 74 10.49 6.25 -3.58
N HIS A 75 9.74 7.24 -4.08
CA HIS A 75 9.70 7.57 -5.51
C HIS A 75 11.08 8.01 -6.05
N ARG A 76 11.82 8.82 -5.27
CA ARG A 76 13.19 9.21 -5.64
C ARG A 76 14.09 7.98 -5.80
N ARG A 77 14.04 7.04 -4.85
CA ARG A 77 14.80 5.79 -4.91
C ARG A 77 14.35 4.90 -6.07
N ALA A 78 13.05 4.81 -6.32
CA ALA A 78 12.48 4.03 -7.41
C ALA A 78 12.93 4.53 -8.78
N ARG A 79 13.03 5.86 -8.99
CA ARG A 79 13.50 6.46 -10.25
C ARG A 79 14.90 6.03 -10.66
N ASN A 80 15.76 5.79 -9.68
CA ASN A 80 17.17 5.44 -9.90
C ASN A 80 17.40 3.92 -9.88
N PHE A 81 16.33 3.12 -9.83
CA PHE A 81 16.43 1.67 -9.74
C PHE A 81 15.89 0.98 -11.00
N HIS A 82 16.74 0.16 -11.62
CA HIS A 82 16.37 -0.64 -12.80
C HIS A 82 15.96 -2.05 -12.34
N GLY A 83 14.66 -2.32 -12.35
CA GLY A 83 14.12 -3.61 -11.93
C GLY A 83 12.72 -3.50 -11.34
N LEU A 84 12.34 -4.49 -10.53
CA LEU A 84 11.06 -4.51 -9.84
C LEU A 84 11.15 -3.69 -8.55
N VAL A 85 10.31 -2.68 -8.40
CA VAL A 85 10.15 -1.90 -7.16
C VAL A 85 8.79 -2.22 -6.56
N VAL A 86 8.78 -2.66 -5.31
CA VAL A 86 7.56 -2.89 -4.54
C VAL A 86 7.48 -1.89 -3.40
N MET A 87 6.45 -1.05 -3.39
CA MET A 87 6.15 -0.12 -2.31
C MET A 87 5.09 -0.71 -1.39
N ASP A 88 5.44 -0.96 -0.12
CA ASP A 88 4.49 -1.30 0.93
C ASP A 88 3.89 -0.01 1.49
N ARG A 89 2.65 0.28 1.12
CA ARG A 89 1.85 1.49 1.39
C ARG A 89 2.24 2.70 0.52
N HIS A 90 1.22 3.55 0.28
CA HIS A 90 1.32 4.78 -0.52
C HIS A 90 0.38 5.85 0.07
N LEU A 91 0.28 7.02 -0.58
CA LEU A 91 -0.59 8.13 -0.13
C LEU A 91 -2.09 7.76 -0.13
N HIS A 92 -2.52 6.78 -0.93
CA HIS A 92 -3.88 6.24 -0.89
C HIS A 92 -4.27 5.74 0.50
N CYS A 93 -3.32 5.15 1.25
CA CYS A 93 -3.55 4.74 2.64
C CYS A 93 -3.92 5.92 3.54
N GLN A 94 -3.28 7.08 3.33
CA GLN A 94 -3.60 8.27 4.13
C GLN A 94 -4.97 8.84 3.76
N LEU A 95 -5.35 8.80 2.49
CA LEU A 95 -6.69 9.21 2.06
C LEU A 95 -7.78 8.32 2.66
N ALA A 96 -7.57 6.99 2.66
CA ALA A 96 -8.51 6.06 3.29
C ALA A 96 -8.63 6.30 4.80
N LEU A 97 -7.50 6.49 5.50
CA LEU A 97 -7.49 6.81 6.93
C LEU A 97 -8.23 8.11 7.26
N ARG A 98 -8.06 9.15 6.45
CA ARG A 98 -8.81 10.40 6.61
C ARG A 98 -10.30 10.16 6.42
N GLY A 99 -10.70 9.37 5.42
CA GLY A 99 -12.09 8.97 5.22
C GLY A 99 -12.66 8.23 6.42
N MET A 100 -11.94 7.24 6.94
CA MET A 100 -12.32 6.48 8.13
C MET A 100 -12.55 7.38 9.36
N HIS A 101 -11.73 8.42 9.53
CA HIS A 101 -11.87 9.38 10.63
C HIS A 101 -12.83 10.54 10.35
N GLY A 102 -13.59 10.51 9.24
CA GLY A 102 -14.49 11.59 8.84
C GLY A 102 -13.76 12.91 8.52
N LEU A 103 -12.46 12.87 8.30
CA LEU A 103 -11.68 14.04 7.95
C LEU A 103 -11.82 14.36 6.46
N PRO A 104 -11.84 15.66 6.08
CA PRO A 104 -11.95 16.02 4.68
C PRO A 104 -10.76 15.49 3.88
N ARG A 105 -11.04 14.99 2.68
CA ARG A 105 -10.02 14.49 1.75
C ARG A 105 -8.91 15.51 1.48
N GLY A 106 -9.27 16.79 1.46
CA GLY A 106 -8.38 17.88 1.11
C GLY A 106 -7.97 17.87 -0.37
N ARG A 107 -7.14 18.82 -0.78
CA ARG A 107 -6.67 18.97 -2.17
C ARG A 107 -5.22 18.57 -2.34
N PHE A 108 -4.43 18.62 -1.27
CA PHE A 108 -2.99 18.39 -1.31
C PHE A 108 -2.62 16.94 -1.69
N LEU A 109 -3.15 15.94 -0.97
CA LEU A 109 -2.83 14.53 -1.25
C LEU A 109 -3.30 14.08 -2.64
N PRO A 110 -4.54 14.39 -3.09
CA PRO A 110 -4.97 14.08 -4.46
C PRO A 110 -4.10 14.74 -5.54
N TRP A 111 -3.72 16.00 -5.33
CA TRP A 111 -2.80 16.70 -6.22
C TRP A 111 -1.44 16.01 -6.27
N LEU A 112 -0.87 15.67 -5.12
CA LEU A 112 0.43 15.00 -5.03
C LEU A 112 0.41 13.62 -5.70
N ILE A 113 -0.63 12.82 -5.50
CA ILE A 113 -0.80 11.52 -6.19
C ILE A 113 -0.83 11.70 -7.71
N ARG A 114 -1.41 12.80 -8.19
CA ARG A 114 -1.51 13.09 -9.63
C ARG A 114 -0.18 13.46 -10.28
N ILE A 115 0.68 14.19 -9.54
CA ILE A 115 1.98 14.65 -10.08
C ILE A 115 3.12 13.66 -9.87
N LEU A 116 3.00 12.75 -8.90
CA LEU A 116 3.98 11.69 -8.72
C LEU A 116 3.98 10.71 -9.91
N PRO A 117 5.13 10.09 -10.22
CA PRO A 117 5.19 9.01 -11.20
C PRO A 117 4.14 7.94 -10.90
N ARG A 118 3.32 7.62 -11.88
CA ARG A 118 2.25 6.63 -11.70
C ARG A 118 2.86 5.26 -11.50
N PRO A 119 2.42 4.49 -10.47
CA PRO A 119 2.75 3.08 -10.38
C PRO A 119 2.21 2.32 -11.60
N ASP A 120 2.97 1.34 -12.07
CA ASP A 120 2.51 0.44 -13.13
C ASP A 120 1.34 -0.42 -12.63
N LEU A 121 1.31 -0.73 -11.32
CA LEU A 121 0.28 -1.54 -10.71
C LEU A 121 0.02 -1.08 -9.27
N VAL A 122 -1.24 -0.85 -8.92
CA VAL A 122 -1.68 -0.66 -7.53
C VAL A 122 -2.53 -1.85 -7.14
N ILE A 123 -2.03 -2.67 -6.23
CA ILE A 123 -2.71 -3.87 -5.74
C ILE A 123 -3.38 -3.56 -4.40
N TYR A 124 -4.68 -3.78 -4.35
CA TYR A 124 -5.45 -3.78 -3.12
C TYR A 124 -5.62 -5.21 -2.61
N LEU A 125 -5.00 -5.52 -1.49
CA LEU A 125 -5.16 -6.81 -0.81
C LEU A 125 -6.47 -6.80 -0.01
N ASP A 126 -7.49 -7.40 -0.60
CA ASP A 126 -8.84 -7.48 -0.03
C ASP A 126 -8.94 -8.72 0.85
N VAL A 127 -9.12 -8.51 2.14
CA VAL A 127 -9.31 -9.53 3.16
C VAL A 127 -10.56 -9.21 3.97
N ASP A 128 -11.24 -10.22 4.47
CA ASP A 128 -12.32 -10.04 5.41
C ASP A 128 -11.80 -9.36 6.70
N PRO A 129 -12.42 -8.28 7.20
CA PRO A 129 -11.96 -7.59 8.40
C PRO A 129 -11.84 -8.49 9.64
N ARG A 130 -12.70 -9.49 9.79
CA ARG A 130 -12.65 -10.47 10.88
C ARG A 130 -11.40 -11.34 10.77
N GLU A 131 -11.07 -11.79 9.56
CA GLU A 131 -9.84 -12.57 9.32
C GLU A 131 -8.60 -11.69 9.54
N ALA A 132 -8.61 -10.45 9.07
CA ALA A 132 -7.55 -9.48 9.33
C ALA A 132 -7.33 -9.24 10.83
N HIS A 133 -8.41 -9.04 11.57
CA HIS A 133 -8.41 -8.85 13.03
C HIS A 133 -7.84 -10.08 13.74
N ALA A 134 -8.27 -11.29 13.38
CA ALA A 134 -7.73 -12.52 13.95
C ALA A 134 -6.20 -12.64 13.72
N ARG A 135 -5.72 -12.27 12.52
CA ARG A 135 -4.29 -12.25 12.19
C ARG A 135 -3.51 -11.21 13.01
N ILE A 136 -4.11 -10.04 13.30
CA ILE A 136 -3.51 -9.00 14.14
C ILE A 136 -3.39 -9.49 15.58
N LEU A 137 -4.45 -10.07 16.15
CA LEU A 137 -4.45 -10.62 17.50
C LEU A 137 -3.43 -11.75 17.65
N ALA A 138 -3.35 -12.67 16.69
CA ALA A 138 -2.38 -13.78 16.70
C ALA A 138 -0.92 -13.30 16.70
N ARG A 139 -0.63 -12.11 16.12
CA ARG A 139 0.71 -11.51 16.16
C ARG A 139 1.05 -10.83 17.48
N GLY A 140 0.04 -10.47 18.28
CA GLY A 140 0.22 -9.84 19.59
C GLY A 140 0.91 -8.46 19.58
N THR A 141 1.03 -7.85 18.40
CA THR A 141 1.83 -6.62 18.23
C THR A 141 1.00 -5.36 18.11
N ASP A 142 -0.28 -5.49 17.81
CA ASP A 142 -1.22 -4.39 17.58
C ASP A 142 -2.59 -4.74 18.16
N SER A 143 -3.38 -3.72 18.54
CA SER A 143 -4.73 -3.85 19.08
C SER A 143 -5.69 -2.98 18.25
N GLU A 144 -5.82 -3.27 16.95
CA GLU A 144 -6.82 -2.59 16.13
C GLU A 144 -8.19 -3.22 16.38
N ARG A 145 -9.23 -2.38 16.49
CA ARG A 145 -10.61 -2.83 16.69
C ARG A 145 -11.17 -3.33 15.35
N LEU A 146 -12.08 -4.29 15.42
CA LEU A 146 -12.74 -4.81 14.22
C LEU A 146 -13.49 -3.71 13.45
N GLU A 147 -14.20 -2.84 14.17
CA GLU A 147 -14.96 -1.73 13.58
C GLU A 147 -14.05 -0.74 12.83
N ASP A 148 -12.82 -0.54 13.32
CA ASP A 148 -11.83 0.33 12.65
C ASP A 148 -11.35 -0.30 11.33
N LEU A 149 -11.17 -1.62 11.31
CA LEU A 149 -10.80 -2.35 10.08
C LEU A 149 -11.93 -2.36 9.05
N GLU A 150 -13.19 -2.53 9.49
CA GLU A 150 -14.39 -2.43 8.64
C GLU A 150 -14.49 -1.03 8.03
N SER A 151 -14.43 0.00 8.88
CA SER A 151 -14.49 1.40 8.45
C SER A 151 -13.34 1.77 7.50
N LEU A 152 -12.14 1.25 7.73
CA LEU A 152 -10.99 1.48 6.86
C LEU A 152 -11.16 0.78 5.50
N ARG A 153 -11.73 -0.43 5.47
CA ARG A 153 -12.05 -1.13 4.23
C ARG A 153 -13.05 -0.35 3.39
N ASP A 154 -14.12 0.12 4.01
CA ASP A 154 -15.15 0.94 3.35
C ASP A 154 -14.57 2.26 2.84
N ALA A 155 -13.72 2.90 3.63
CA ALA A 155 -13.02 4.11 3.23
C ALA A 155 -12.10 3.90 2.01
N TYR A 156 -11.41 2.75 1.90
CA TYR A 156 -10.65 2.40 0.70
C TYR A 156 -11.56 2.24 -0.52
N GLN A 157 -12.66 1.50 -0.37
CA GLN A 157 -13.61 1.23 -1.47
C GLN A 157 -14.31 2.51 -1.95
N SER A 158 -14.45 3.51 -1.08
CA SER A 158 -15.02 4.81 -1.39
C SER A 158 -14.04 5.78 -2.06
N LEU A 159 -12.76 5.43 -2.20
CA LEU A 159 -11.80 6.29 -2.88
C LEU A 159 -12.12 6.38 -4.40
N PRO A 160 -12.13 7.56 -5.00
CA PRO A 160 -12.30 7.72 -6.45
C PRO A 160 -11.24 7.00 -7.29
N GLU A 161 -10.07 6.70 -6.70
CA GLU A 161 -9.00 5.95 -7.32
C GLU A 161 -9.22 4.43 -7.28
N PHE A 162 -10.08 3.94 -6.38
CA PHE A 162 -10.28 2.52 -6.11
C PHE A 162 -10.63 1.68 -7.35
N PRO A 163 -11.47 2.15 -8.31
CA PRO A 163 -11.75 1.40 -9.53
C PRO A 163 -10.53 1.09 -10.40
N ARG A 164 -9.41 1.80 -10.18
CA ARG A 164 -8.15 1.58 -10.89
C ARG A 164 -7.21 0.61 -10.17
N PHE A 165 -7.57 0.16 -8.98
CA PHE A 165 -6.78 -0.79 -8.22
C PHE A 165 -7.07 -2.22 -8.69
N THR A 166 -6.02 -3.01 -8.79
CA THR A 166 -6.18 -4.45 -8.97
C THR A 166 -6.51 -5.08 -7.63
N ARG A 167 -7.75 -5.53 -7.48
CA ARG A 167 -8.19 -6.22 -6.25
C ARG A 167 -7.71 -7.66 -6.27
N LEU A 168 -7.01 -8.07 -5.22
CA LEU A 168 -6.63 -9.46 -4.99
C LEU A 168 -7.19 -9.93 -3.65
N THR A 169 -7.91 -11.04 -3.68
CA THR A 169 -8.36 -11.70 -2.45
C THR A 169 -7.15 -12.14 -1.65
N ALA A 170 -7.04 -11.64 -0.42
CA ALA A 170 -5.92 -11.89 0.51
C ALA A 170 -6.30 -12.79 1.69
N GLY A 171 -7.48 -13.43 1.63
CA GLY A 171 -7.88 -14.51 2.51
C GLY A 171 -7.17 -15.82 2.16
N GLY A 172 -7.08 -16.73 3.15
CA GLY A 172 -6.47 -18.04 2.98
C GLY A 172 -4.94 -18.06 3.11
N PRO A 173 -4.29 -19.14 2.63
CA PRO A 173 -2.85 -19.36 2.77
C PRO A 173 -2.00 -18.28 2.09
N PRO A 174 -0.87 -17.87 2.67
CA PRO A 174 0.02 -16.86 2.08
C PRO A 174 0.53 -17.20 0.68
N GLY A 175 0.72 -18.51 0.38
CA GLY A 175 1.17 -18.98 -0.93
C GLY A 175 0.19 -18.64 -2.06
N ASP A 176 -1.11 -18.73 -1.80
CA ASP A 176 -2.14 -18.41 -2.79
C ASP A 176 -2.16 -16.91 -3.11
N VAL A 177 -1.96 -16.08 -2.10
CA VAL A 177 -1.85 -14.62 -2.27
C VAL A 177 -0.65 -14.28 -3.15
N LEU A 178 0.50 -14.93 -2.89
CA LEU A 178 1.71 -14.73 -3.67
C LEU A 178 1.52 -15.17 -5.14
N SER A 179 0.88 -16.30 -5.38
CA SER A 179 0.59 -16.80 -6.74
C SER A 179 -0.30 -15.82 -7.51
N ARG A 180 -1.36 -15.29 -6.86
CA ARG A 180 -2.23 -14.27 -7.47
C ARG A 180 -1.48 -12.97 -7.74
N MET A 181 -0.57 -12.57 -6.85
CA MET A 181 0.27 -11.40 -7.07
C MET A 181 1.20 -11.59 -8.27
N HIS A 182 1.86 -12.73 -8.39
CA HIS A 182 2.73 -13.03 -9.52
C HIS A 182 1.96 -12.97 -10.84
N ALA A 183 0.79 -13.60 -10.92
CA ALA A 183 -0.07 -13.53 -12.10
C ALA A 183 -0.49 -12.09 -12.46
N ALA A 184 -0.82 -11.25 -11.45
CA ALA A 184 -1.16 -9.85 -11.68
C ALA A 184 0.04 -9.03 -12.17
N ILE A 185 1.24 -9.30 -11.65
CA ILE A 185 2.50 -8.65 -12.04
C ILE A 185 2.88 -9.03 -13.47
N GLU A 186 2.79 -10.31 -13.83
CA GLU A 186 3.08 -10.81 -15.18
C GLU A 186 2.13 -10.19 -16.21
N LYS A 187 0.83 -10.13 -15.88
CA LYS A 187 -0.17 -9.49 -16.73
C LYS A 187 0.10 -8.00 -16.95
N ALA A 188 0.58 -7.29 -15.92
CA ALA A 188 0.90 -5.87 -16.01
C ALA A 188 2.26 -5.59 -16.68
N GLY A 189 3.19 -6.53 -16.62
CA GLY A 189 4.53 -6.46 -17.27
C GLY A 189 4.59 -7.03 -18.67
N GLY A 190 3.50 -7.60 -19.20
CA GLY A 190 3.38 -8.02 -20.58
C GLY A 190 3.42 -6.83 -21.55
N PRO A 191 3.71 -7.06 -22.85
CA PRO A 191 3.76 -6.00 -23.85
C PRO A 191 2.44 -5.22 -23.86
N ARG A 192 2.53 -3.88 -23.76
CA ARG A 192 1.34 -3.02 -23.88
C ARG A 192 0.75 -3.21 -25.27
N PRO A 193 -0.59 -3.23 -25.42
CA PRO A 193 -1.23 -3.38 -26.72
C PRO A 193 -0.74 -2.37 -27.79
N ASP A 194 -0.25 -1.22 -27.33
CA ASP A 194 0.21 -0.13 -28.19
C ASP A 194 1.62 -0.34 -28.77
N GLU A 195 2.42 -1.25 -28.22
CA GLU A 195 3.78 -1.55 -28.71
C GLU A 195 3.80 -2.59 -29.85
N CYS A 196 2.69 -3.31 -30.08
CA CYS A 196 2.58 -4.28 -31.16
C CYS A 196 2.26 -3.66 -32.53
N SER A 197 2.00 -2.34 -32.63
CA SER A 197 1.58 -1.69 -33.87
C SER A 197 2.72 -1.17 -34.74
N HIS A 198 3.97 -1.28 -34.37
CA HIS A 198 5.11 -0.76 -35.15
C HIS A 198 6.13 -1.79 -35.60
N ALA A 199 5.80 -3.07 -35.55
CA ALA A 199 6.59 -4.08 -36.27
C ALA A 199 6.03 -4.30 -37.68
N SER A 200 6.26 -3.36 -38.57
CA SER A 200 6.11 -3.58 -40.02
C SER A 200 7.30 -4.39 -40.53
N PRO A 201 7.08 -5.43 -41.32
CA PRO A 201 8.17 -6.21 -41.91
C PRO A 201 8.82 -5.43 -43.07
N HIS A 202 10.11 -5.34 -43.03
CA HIS A 202 10.94 -5.11 -44.23
C HIS A 202 11.59 -6.41 -44.67
#